data_5486f6bea5839a989c2b669b2bec3243
#
_entry.id   5486f6bea5839a989c2b669b2bec3243
#
_cell.length_a   1.000
_cell.length_b   1.000
_cell.length_c   1.000
_cell.angle_alpha   90.00
_cell.angle_beta   90.00
_cell.angle_gamma   90.00
#
_symmetry.space_group_name_H-M   'P 1'
#
loop_
_entity.id
_entity.type
_entity.pdbx_description
1 polymer ?
#
loop_
_entity_poly.entity_id
_entity_poly.type
_entity_poly.pdbx_seq_one_letter_code
_entity_poly.pdbx_strand_id
1 'polypeptide(L)'
;MKYKIAIFDLDGTITDSGSGIINSIRYALEKYGLPVPEEKVLRTFIGPPLKEQFQTVCGLNEEESARMVDAYREYYTEKGIFENSVYSGVPEMLEQMKEAGVRILMATAKPEKFAKRIAEHFDFAKYFEFIGGACMDGRRTDKYDVIEYVLDSCGISEEEKKDAVMIGDRSHDMIGAAKAGLHSLGVLYGYGSREELVSAGAAMTAETPGDICSIIL
;
A
#
# COMPACT_ATOMS: atom_id res chain seq x y z
N MET A 1 5.85 -16.69 -18.80
CA MET A 1 5.07 -16.02 -17.73
C MET A 1 4.99 -16.97 -16.54
N LYS A 2 5.51 -16.56 -15.41
CA LYS A 2 5.55 -17.37 -14.18
C LYS A 2 4.29 -17.16 -13.33
N TYR A 3 3.77 -15.92 -13.34
CA TYR A 3 2.54 -15.56 -12.63
C TYR A 3 1.52 -14.94 -13.60
N LYS A 4 0.26 -15.32 -13.48
CA LYS A 4 -0.84 -14.80 -14.30
C LYS A 4 -1.60 -13.66 -13.63
N ILE A 5 -1.43 -13.50 -12.30
CA ILE A 5 -2.13 -12.54 -11.48
C ILE A 5 -1.10 -11.81 -10.62
N ALA A 6 -1.00 -10.49 -10.78
CA ALA A 6 -0.14 -9.61 -10.00
C ALA A 6 -1.03 -8.69 -9.14
N ILE A 7 -0.89 -8.77 -7.82
CA ILE A 7 -1.64 -7.97 -6.85
C ILE A 7 -0.67 -6.99 -6.21
N PHE A 8 -0.88 -5.70 -6.41
CA PHE A 8 0.02 -4.66 -5.92
C PHE A 8 -0.53 -3.95 -4.69
N ASP A 9 0.34 -3.64 -3.73
CA ASP A 9 0.07 -2.53 -2.82
C ASP A 9 0.21 -1.19 -3.55
N LEU A 10 -0.14 -0.09 -2.90
CA LEU A 10 -0.09 1.26 -3.46
C LEU A 10 1.08 2.07 -2.88
N ASP A 11 1.00 2.40 -1.58
CA ASP A 11 1.95 3.30 -0.91
C ASP A 11 3.31 2.59 -0.71
N GLY A 12 4.38 3.12 -1.29
CA GLY A 12 5.71 2.50 -1.26
C GLY A 12 5.94 1.44 -2.35
N THR A 13 4.92 1.10 -3.15
CA THR A 13 5.00 0.07 -4.19
C THR A 13 4.74 0.65 -5.59
N ILE A 14 3.59 1.29 -5.79
CA ILE A 14 3.24 2.02 -7.03
C ILE A 14 3.62 3.48 -6.90
N THR A 15 3.39 4.08 -5.72
CA THR A 15 3.62 5.51 -5.48
C THR A 15 4.47 5.78 -4.25
N ASP A 16 5.30 6.84 -4.31
CA ASP A 16 5.97 7.47 -3.17
C ASP A 16 5.06 8.53 -2.56
N SER A 17 4.21 8.10 -1.64
CA SER A 17 3.22 8.93 -0.94
C SER A 17 3.73 9.58 0.35
N GLY A 18 5.01 9.37 0.67
CA GLY A 18 5.60 9.76 1.96
C GLY A 18 5.42 11.24 2.29
N SER A 19 5.65 12.13 1.32
CA SER A 19 5.51 13.57 1.52
C SER A 19 4.10 13.97 1.97
N GLY A 20 3.08 13.48 1.26
CA GLY A 20 1.69 13.81 1.57
C GLY A 20 1.21 13.26 2.91
N ILE A 21 1.63 12.04 3.25
CA ILE A 21 1.32 11.43 4.56
C ILE A 21 2.00 12.23 5.68
N ILE A 22 3.30 12.51 5.56
CA ILE A 22 4.07 13.25 6.58
C ILE A 22 3.53 14.66 6.78
N ASN A 23 3.22 15.39 5.70
CA ASN A 23 2.65 16.72 5.80
C ASN A 23 1.25 16.72 6.45
N SER A 24 0.45 15.71 6.20
CA SER A 24 -0.86 15.54 6.84
C SER A 24 -0.74 15.24 8.34
N ILE A 25 0.27 14.46 8.76
CA ILE A 25 0.56 14.20 10.17
C ILE A 25 1.04 15.48 10.86
N ARG A 26 1.96 16.23 10.24
CA ARG A 26 2.42 17.53 10.74
C ARG A 26 1.26 18.48 10.96
N TYR A 27 0.41 18.63 9.95
CA TYR A 27 -0.80 19.45 10.05
C TYR A 27 -1.69 19.05 11.24
N ALA A 28 -1.94 17.76 11.43
CA ALA A 28 -2.75 17.26 12.53
C ALA A 28 -2.14 17.60 13.90
N LEU A 29 -0.84 17.36 14.08
CA LEU A 29 -0.13 17.65 15.34
C LEU A 29 -0.08 19.16 15.62
N GLU A 30 0.28 19.99 14.64
CA GLU A 30 0.34 21.44 14.77
C GLU A 30 -1.03 22.06 15.10
N LYS A 31 -2.09 21.57 14.47
CA LYS A 31 -3.47 22.03 14.73
C LYS A 31 -3.88 21.88 16.20
N TYR A 32 -3.37 20.86 16.88
CA TYR A 32 -3.65 20.61 18.30
C TYR A 32 -2.50 21.04 19.24
N GLY A 33 -1.50 21.75 18.72
CA GLY A 33 -0.38 22.25 19.53
C GLY A 33 0.52 21.16 20.08
N LEU A 34 0.56 19.98 19.45
CA LEU A 34 1.41 18.87 19.83
C LEU A 34 2.79 18.98 19.18
N PRO A 35 3.86 18.49 19.85
CA PRO A 35 5.20 18.50 19.27
C PRO A 35 5.23 17.60 18.01
N VAL A 36 5.86 18.10 16.95
CA VAL A 36 6.08 17.35 15.72
C VAL A 36 7.37 16.54 15.86
N PRO A 37 7.33 15.20 15.79
CA PRO A 37 8.51 14.36 15.83
C PRO A 37 9.46 14.61 14.64
N GLU A 38 10.70 14.16 14.77
CA GLU A 38 11.67 14.15 13.68
C GLU A 38 11.17 13.33 12.48
N GLU A 39 11.60 13.68 11.28
CA GLU A 39 11.15 13.05 10.02
C GLU A 39 11.30 11.51 10.03
N LYS A 40 12.40 11.01 10.59
CA LYS A 40 12.61 9.56 10.73
C LYS A 40 11.49 8.86 11.50
N VAL A 41 10.95 9.51 12.53
CA VAL A 41 9.81 9.00 13.32
C VAL A 41 8.51 9.15 12.54
N LEU A 42 8.31 10.29 11.84
CA LEU A 42 7.13 10.48 11.00
C LEU A 42 7.01 9.44 9.88
N ARG A 43 8.13 8.98 9.33
CA ARG A 43 8.16 7.90 8.32
C ARG A 43 7.60 6.57 8.82
N THR A 44 7.62 6.31 10.14
CA THR A 44 7.03 5.08 10.72
C THR A 44 5.50 5.05 10.65
N PHE A 45 4.86 6.18 10.37
CA PHE A 45 3.42 6.25 10.16
C PHE A 45 2.98 5.73 8.78
N ILE A 46 3.93 5.55 7.84
CA ILE A 46 3.60 5.10 6.49
C ILE A 46 3.42 3.57 6.50
N GLY A 47 2.22 3.12 6.18
CA GLY A 47 1.82 1.71 6.11
C GLY A 47 0.92 1.28 7.28
N PRO A 48 1.34 1.40 8.56
CA PRO A 48 0.50 1.01 9.69
C PRO A 48 -0.77 1.88 9.85
N PRO A 49 -1.79 1.39 10.58
CA PRO A 49 -2.99 2.18 10.88
C PRO A 49 -2.66 3.47 11.65
N LEU A 50 -3.08 4.61 11.12
CA LEU A 50 -2.76 5.95 11.66
C LEU A 50 -3.13 6.10 13.13
N LYS A 51 -4.29 5.57 13.56
CA LYS A 51 -4.77 5.68 14.92
C LYS A 51 -3.80 5.02 15.91
N GLU A 52 -3.35 3.80 15.58
CA GLU A 52 -2.38 3.06 16.38
C GLU A 52 -1.03 3.78 16.45
N GLN A 53 -0.60 4.39 15.33
CA GLN A 53 0.63 5.18 15.29
C GLN A 53 0.53 6.43 16.17
N PHE A 54 -0.58 7.16 16.16
CA PHE A 54 -0.78 8.28 17.08
C PHE A 54 -0.79 7.86 18.55
N GLN A 55 -1.33 6.67 18.86
CA GLN A 55 -1.31 6.12 20.21
C GLN A 55 0.12 5.73 20.65
N THR A 56 0.81 4.97 19.82
CA THR A 56 2.13 4.39 20.19
C THR A 56 3.27 5.39 20.12
N VAL A 57 3.28 6.23 19.08
CA VAL A 57 4.38 7.19 18.83
C VAL A 57 4.17 8.49 19.58
N CYS A 58 2.93 8.99 19.64
CA CYS A 58 2.62 10.27 20.28
C CYS A 58 2.07 10.11 21.71
N GLY A 59 1.84 8.88 22.19
CA GLY A 59 1.33 8.62 23.53
C GLY A 59 -0.12 9.06 23.76
N LEU A 60 -0.91 9.18 22.68
CA LEU A 60 -2.29 9.68 22.74
C LEU A 60 -3.25 8.56 23.14
N ASN A 61 -4.31 8.94 23.85
CA ASN A 61 -5.40 8.00 24.15
C ASN A 61 -6.32 7.76 22.93
N GLU A 62 -7.32 6.93 23.11
CA GLU A 62 -8.28 6.51 22.06
C GLU A 62 -9.03 7.69 21.41
N GLU A 63 -9.52 8.62 22.22
CA GLU A 63 -10.27 9.79 21.76
C GLU A 63 -9.37 10.81 21.08
N GLU A 64 -8.19 11.07 21.65
CA GLU A 64 -7.21 11.99 21.09
C GLU A 64 -6.69 11.49 19.73
N SER A 65 -6.35 10.20 19.63
CA SER A 65 -5.89 9.60 18.38
C SER A 65 -6.97 9.63 17.29
N ALA A 66 -8.23 9.45 17.65
CA ALA A 66 -9.34 9.59 16.70
C ALA A 66 -9.43 11.02 16.14
N ARG A 67 -9.32 12.04 17.02
CA ARG A 67 -9.28 13.46 16.60
C ARG A 67 -8.07 13.77 15.71
N MET A 68 -6.92 13.15 15.96
CA MET A 68 -5.73 13.30 15.10
C MET A 68 -5.98 12.72 13.70
N VAL A 69 -6.63 11.56 13.61
CA VAL A 69 -6.99 10.95 12.32
C VAL A 69 -7.95 11.85 11.54
N ASP A 70 -8.90 12.50 12.20
CA ASP A 70 -9.82 13.43 11.54
C ASP A 70 -9.08 14.67 11.03
N ALA A 71 -8.20 15.27 11.84
CA ALA A 71 -7.38 16.39 11.42
C ALA A 71 -6.41 16.01 10.27
N TYR A 72 -5.79 14.83 10.34
CA TYR A 72 -5.00 14.27 9.24
C TYR A 72 -5.82 14.23 7.94
N ARG A 73 -7.06 13.73 8.01
CA ARG A 73 -7.94 13.60 6.84
C ARG A 73 -8.33 14.95 6.23
N GLU A 74 -8.43 16.02 7.02
CA GLU A 74 -8.71 17.37 6.50
C GLU A 74 -7.64 17.80 5.49
N TYR A 75 -6.36 17.69 5.86
CA TYR A 75 -5.26 18.04 4.97
C TYR A 75 -5.09 17.01 3.86
N TYR A 76 -5.09 15.72 4.23
CA TYR A 76 -4.83 14.64 3.30
C TYR A 76 -5.81 14.62 2.12
N THR A 77 -7.10 14.79 2.40
CA THR A 77 -8.15 14.71 1.36
C THR A 77 -8.03 15.82 0.32
N GLU A 78 -7.62 17.01 0.72
CA GLU A 78 -7.57 18.19 -0.15
C GLU A 78 -6.19 18.38 -0.83
N LYS A 79 -5.11 18.10 -0.12
CA LYS A 79 -3.74 18.39 -0.55
C LYS A 79 -2.84 17.17 -0.52
N GLY A 80 -2.69 16.54 0.64
CA GLY A 80 -1.71 15.48 0.88
C GLY A 80 -1.86 14.29 -0.05
N ILE A 81 -3.07 13.97 -0.50
CA ILE A 81 -3.32 12.88 -1.45
C ILE A 81 -2.60 13.09 -2.80
N PHE A 82 -2.34 14.33 -3.18
CA PHE A 82 -1.66 14.70 -4.43
C PHE A 82 -0.19 15.11 -4.23
N GLU A 83 0.26 15.27 -2.98
CA GLU A 83 1.68 15.37 -2.62
C GLU A 83 2.33 13.98 -2.67
N ASN A 84 2.33 13.38 -3.85
CA ASN A 84 2.63 12.00 -4.14
C ASN A 84 3.26 11.91 -5.54
N SER A 85 3.96 10.83 -5.86
CA SER A 85 4.50 10.58 -7.19
C SER A 85 4.52 9.09 -7.51
N VAL A 86 4.34 8.73 -8.77
CA VAL A 86 4.53 7.36 -9.23
C VAL A 86 6.02 7.06 -9.30
N TYR A 87 6.46 5.90 -8.78
CA TYR A 87 7.87 5.49 -8.90
C TYR A 87 8.29 5.35 -10.37
N SER A 88 9.51 5.80 -10.67
CA SER A 88 10.08 5.68 -12.02
C SER A 88 10.14 4.21 -12.45
N GLY A 89 9.68 3.93 -13.67
CA GLY A 89 9.61 2.58 -14.24
C GLY A 89 8.31 1.82 -13.93
N VAL A 90 7.46 2.33 -13.04
CA VAL A 90 6.17 1.68 -12.74
C VAL A 90 5.19 1.74 -13.91
N PRO A 91 5.01 2.88 -14.63
CA PRO A 91 4.14 2.91 -15.79
C PRO A 91 4.54 1.90 -16.86
N GLU A 92 5.82 1.81 -17.16
CA GLU A 92 6.39 0.89 -18.14
C GLU A 92 6.22 -0.57 -17.70
N MET A 93 6.41 -0.86 -16.41
CA MET A 93 6.17 -2.18 -15.82
C MET A 93 4.69 -2.61 -15.98
N LEU A 94 3.76 -1.74 -15.63
CA LEU A 94 2.32 -2.03 -15.70
C LEU A 94 1.88 -2.24 -17.17
N GLU A 95 2.39 -1.46 -18.11
CA GLU A 95 2.12 -1.61 -19.54
C GLU A 95 2.61 -2.99 -20.04
N GLN A 96 3.88 -3.34 -19.77
CA GLN A 96 4.44 -4.63 -20.18
C GLN A 96 3.68 -5.83 -19.62
N MET A 97 3.27 -5.76 -18.34
CA MET A 97 2.45 -6.82 -17.75
C MET A 97 1.09 -6.95 -18.42
N LYS A 98 0.44 -5.81 -18.72
CA LYS A 98 -0.87 -5.78 -19.39
C LYS A 98 -0.76 -6.35 -20.79
N GLU A 99 0.26 -5.95 -21.57
CA GLU A 99 0.52 -6.49 -22.91
C GLU A 99 0.79 -8.01 -22.89
N ALA A 100 1.46 -8.50 -21.84
CA ALA A 100 1.70 -9.93 -21.64
C ALA A 100 0.46 -10.71 -21.16
N GLY A 101 -0.67 -10.03 -20.88
CA GLY A 101 -1.91 -10.66 -20.45
C GLY A 101 -1.96 -11.00 -18.95
N VAL A 102 -1.13 -10.38 -18.13
CA VAL A 102 -1.20 -10.51 -16.66
C VAL A 102 -2.43 -9.75 -16.16
N ARG A 103 -3.24 -10.38 -15.29
CA ARG A 103 -4.31 -9.72 -14.55
C ARG A 103 -3.67 -8.88 -13.45
N ILE A 104 -3.86 -7.57 -13.50
CA ILE A 104 -3.26 -6.62 -12.56
C ILE A 104 -4.34 -6.13 -11.59
N LEU A 105 -4.14 -6.39 -10.31
CA LEU A 105 -5.06 -6.06 -9.23
C LEU A 105 -4.35 -5.18 -8.18
N MET A 106 -5.12 -4.44 -7.39
CA MET A 106 -4.58 -3.69 -6.26
C MET A 106 -5.25 -4.12 -4.97
N ALA A 107 -4.42 -4.37 -3.93
CA ALA A 107 -4.87 -4.66 -2.58
C ALA A 107 -4.07 -3.80 -1.58
N THR A 108 -4.65 -2.68 -1.14
CA THR A 108 -3.95 -1.70 -0.29
C THR A 108 -4.66 -1.45 1.05
N ALA A 109 -3.88 -1.28 2.11
CA ALA A 109 -4.39 -0.83 3.42
C ALA A 109 -4.90 0.63 3.40
N LYS A 110 -4.60 1.37 2.32
CA LYS A 110 -5.19 2.69 2.10
C LYS A 110 -6.71 2.58 1.87
N PRO A 111 -7.53 3.51 2.39
CA PRO A 111 -8.96 3.51 2.08
C PRO A 111 -9.24 3.52 0.57
N GLU A 112 -10.09 2.59 0.11
CA GLU A 112 -10.34 2.32 -1.31
C GLU A 112 -10.68 3.57 -2.12
N LYS A 113 -11.49 4.47 -1.54
CA LYS A 113 -11.84 5.73 -2.21
C LYS A 113 -10.63 6.63 -2.49
N PHE A 114 -9.61 6.59 -1.64
CA PHE A 114 -8.37 7.35 -1.84
C PHE A 114 -7.45 6.65 -2.84
N ALA A 115 -7.36 5.33 -2.78
CA ALA A 115 -6.60 4.55 -3.75
C ALA A 115 -7.11 4.79 -5.19
N LYS A 116 -8.42 4.76 -5.39
CA LYS A 116 -9.04 5.06 -6.69
C LYS A 116 -8.76 6.49 -7.16
N ARG A 117 -8.89 7.50 -6.27
CA ARG A 117 -8.58 8.90 -6.62
C ARG A 117 -7.12 9.09 -7.04
N ILE A 118 -6.17 8.43 -6.36
CA ILE A 118 -4.75 8.47 -6.70
C ILE A 118 -4.53 7.82 -8.06
N ALA A 119 -5.08 6.63 -8.28
CA ALA A 119 -4.93 5.89 -9.53
C ALA A 119 -5.47 6.67 -10.74
N GLU A 120 -6.60 7.36 -10.58
CA GLU A 120 -7.18 8.24 -11.60
C GLU A 120 -6.32 9.48 -11.85
N HIS A 121 -5.88 10.16 -10.76
CA HIS A 121 -5.08 11.39 -10.86
C HIS A 121 -3.74 11.17 -11.58
N PHE A 122 -3.08 10.05 -11.31
CA PHE A 122 -1.77 9.71 -11.91
C PHE A 122 -1.90 8.82 -13.16
N ASP A 123 -3.09 8.64 -13.71
CA ASP A 123 -3.39 7.93 -14.98
C ASP A 123 -2.92 6.47 -15.02
N PHE A 124 -2.87 5.79 -13.88
CA PHE A 124 -2.55 4.36 -13.86
C PHE A 124 -3.76 3.44 -13.54
N ALA A 125 -4.93 4.00 -13.23
CA ALA A 125 -6.16 3.20 -13.01
C ALA A 125 -6.49 2.25 -14.18
N LYS A 126 -6.18 2.65 -15.40
CA LYS A 126 -6.42 1.91 -16.65
C LYS A 126 -5.69 0.55 -16.75
N TYR A 127 -4.68 0.33 -15.91
CA TYR A 127 -3.94 -0.93 -15.88
C TYR A 127 -4.57 -1.96 -14.96
N PHE A 128 -5.34 -1.52 -13.97
CA PHE A 128 -5.90 -2.39 -12.95
C PHE A 128 -7.29 -2.89 -13.33
N GLU A 129 -7.48 -4.21 -13.28
CA GLU A 129 -8.80 -4.84 -13.39
C GLU A 129 -9.68 -4.49 -12.20
N PHE A 130 -9.07 -4.43 -11.00
CA PHE A 130 -9.75 -4.09 -9.77
C PHE A 130 -8.81 -3.34 -8.81
N ILE A 131 -9.35 -2.31 -8.15
CA ILE A 131 -8.66 -1.55 -7.10
C ILE A 131 -9.43 -1.73 -5.81
N GLY A 132 -8.91 -2.59 -4.94
CA GLY A 132 -9.43 -2.84 -3.61
C GLY A 132 -8.60 -2.16 -2.52
N GLY A 133 -9.26 -1.70 -1.47
CA GLY A 133 -8.62 -1.03 -0.36
C GLY A 133 -9.37 -1.19 0.94
N ALA A 134 -8.84 -0.63 2.04
CA ALA A 134 -9.47 -0.66 3.34
C ALA A 134 -10.83 0.05 3.34
N CYS A 135 -11.72 -0.37 4.26
CA CYS A 135 -12.95 0.35 4.55
C CYS A 135 -12.70 1.52 5.51
N MET A 136 -13.45 2.61 5.31
CA MET A 136 -13.39 3.77 6.23
C MET A 136 -14.03 3.52 7.59
N ASP A 137 -14.91 2.51 7.67
CA ASP A 137 -15.66 2.11 8.86
C ASP A 137 -14.94 1.08 9.74
N GLY A 138 -13.73 0.69 9.38
CA GLY A 138 -12.89 -0.23 10.14
C GLY A 138 -13.19 -1.72 9.96
N ARG A 139 -14.16 -2.11 9.14
CA ARG A 139 -14.51 -3.54 8.94
C ARG A 139 -13.47 -4.32 8.13
N ARG A 140 -12.69 -3.67 7.30
CA ARG A 140 -11.63 -4.25 6.47
C ARG A 140 -10.43 -3.31 6.52
N THR A 141 -9.48 -3.59 7.42
CA THR A 141 -8.28 -2.77 7.64
C THR A 141 -6.99 -3.57 7.58
N ASP A 142 -7.06 -4.86 7.90
CA ASP A 142 -5.92 -5.77 7.79
C ASP A 142 -5.62 -6.10 6.32
N LYS A 143 -4.34 -6.23 5.97
CA LYS A 143 -3.91 -6.53 4.60
C LYS A 143 -4.51 -7.85 4.10
N TYR A 144 -4.59 -8.87 4.94
CA TYR A 144 -5.21 -10.15 4.59
C TYR A 144 -6.69 -9.98 4.18
N ASP A 145 -7.47 -9.23 4.96
CA ASP A 145 -8.89 -9.00 4.65
C ASP A 145 -9.07 -8.27 3.32
N VAL A 146 -8.15 -7.34 3.01
CA VAL A 146 -8.18 -6.61 1.73
C VAL A 146 -7.81 -7.54 0.57
N ILE A 147 -6.80 -8.40 0.74
CA ILE A 147 -6.42 -9.38 -0.29
C ILE A 147 -7.59 -10.33 -0.58
N GLU A 148 -8.20 -10.94 0.45
CA GLU A 148 -9.35 -11.83 0.26
C GLU A 148 -10.51 -11.11 -0.45
N TYR A 149 -10.81 -9.88 -0.06
CA TYR A 149 -11.82 -9.07 -0.74
C TYR A 149 -11.52 -8.87 -2.24
N VAL A 150 -10.26 -8.63 -2.59
CA VAL A 150 -9.83 -8.46 -3.99
C VAL A 150 -9.96 -9.77 -4.75
N LEU A 151 -9.52 -10.88 -4.17
CA LEU A 151 -9.61 -12.21 -4.76
C LEU A 151 -11.07 -12.60 -5.04
N ASP A 152 -11.94 -12.42 -4.05
CA ASP A 152 -13.37 -12.70 -4.15
C ASP A 152 -14.04 -11.82 -5.21
N SER A 153 -13.73 -10.51 -5.22
CA SER A 153 -14.31 -9.55 -6.17
C SER A 153 -13.93 -9.84 -7.62
N CYS A 154 -12.75 -10.45 -7.83
CA CYS A 154 -12.24 -10.81 -9.16
C CYS A 154 -12.51 -12.28 -9.53
N GLY A 155 -13.19 -13.04 -8.67
CA GLY A 155 -13.52 -14.45 -8.88
C GLY A 155 -12.29 -15.34 -8.96
N ILE A 156 -11.22 -15.02 -8.23
CA ILE A 156 -9.98 -15.83 -8.20
C ILE A 156 -10.24 -17.08 -7.35
N SER A 157 -10.16 -18.24 -7.97
CA SER A 157 -10.34 -19.52 -7.30
C SER A 157 -9.10 -19.93 -6.50
N GLU A 158 -9.28 -20.86 -5.54
CA GLU A 158 -8.17 -21.44 -4.78
C GLU A 158 -7.09 -22.07 -5.69
N GLU A 159 -7.49 -22.63 -6.84
CA GLU A 159 -6.54 -23.20 -7.79
C GLU A 159 -5.71 -22.12 -8.49
N GLU A 160 -6.27 -20.96 -8.76
CA GLU A 160 -5.58 -19.83 -9.41
C GLU A 160 -4.65 -19.08 -8.47
N LYS A 161 -4.82 -19.17 -7.15
CA LYS A 161 -3.92 -18.54 -6.16
C LYS A 161 -2.45 -18.96 -6.33
N LYS A 162 -2.16 -20.16 -6.82
CA LYS A 162 -0.80 -20.61 -7.12
C LYS A 162 -0.11 -19.82 -8.25
N ASP A 163 -0.89 -19.23 -9.15
CA ASP A 163 -0.43 -18.39 -10.25
C ASP A 163 -0.50 -16.89 -9.89
N ALA A 164 -0.80 -16.57 -8.64
CA ALA A 164 -0.91 -15.21 -8.12
C ALA A 164 0.27 -14.82 -7.21
N VAL A 165 0.67 -13.56 -7.27
CA VAL A 165 1.71 -12.99 -6.42
C VAL A 165 1.27 -11.64 -5.84
N MET A 166 1.43 -11.46 -4.52
CA MET A 166 1.30 -10.17 -3.86
C MET A 166 2.63 -9.43 -3.88
N ILE A 167 2.60 -8.17 -4.31
CA ILE A 167 3.76 -7.30 -4.46
C ILE A 167 3.59 -6.11 -3.53
N GLY A 168 4.51 -5.92 -2.61
CA GLY A 168 4.44 -4.87 -1.61
C GLY A 168 5.80 -4.55 -1.00
N ASP A 169 5.87 -3.48 -0.24
CA ASP A 169 7.11 -2.96 0.34
C ASP A 169 7.18 -3.11 1.87
N ARG A 170 6.15 -3.67 2.51
CA ARG A 170 6.10 -3.81 3.97
C ARG A 170 5.83 -5.26 4.41
N SER A 171 6.19 -5.54 5.66
CA SER A 171 5.98 -6.84 6.30
C SER A 171 4.53 -7.32 6.25
N HIS A 172 3.57 -6.42 6.41
CA HIS A 172 2.15 -6.79 6.38
C HIS A 172 1.67 -7.28 5.01
N ASP A 173 2.31 -6.86 3.89
CA ASP A 173 2.03 -7.40 2.56
C ASP A 173 2.43 -8.86 2.47
N MET A 174 3.63 -9.17 2.95
CA MET A 174 4.18 -10.53 2.98
C MET A 174 3.36 -11.46 3.87
N ILE A 175 3.02 -10.99 5.08
CA ILE A 175 2.19 -11.73 6.04
C ILE A 175 0.78 -11.95 5.50
N GLY A 176 0.17 -10.90 4.91
CA GLY A 176 -1.15 -10.99 4.27
C GLY A 176 -1.17 -11.99 3.12
N ALA A 177 -0.16 -11.95 2.25
CA ALA A 177 0.01 -12.91 1.16
C ALA A 177 0.10 -14.35 1.66
N ALA A 178 0.95 -14.60 2.66
CA ALA A 178 1.12 -15.93 3.25
C ALA A 178 -0.19 -16.48 3.85
N LYS A 179 -0.95 -15.64 4.57
CA LYS A 179 -2.27 -16.01 5.11
C LYS A 179 -3.29 -16.35 4.01
N ALA A 180 -3.25 -15.62 2.89
CA ALA A 180 -4.13 -15.83 1.74
C ALA A 180 -3.69 -16.99 0.83
N GLY A 181 -2.55 -17.65 1.11
CA GLY A 181 -2.01 -18.72 0.29
C GLY A 181 -1.37 -18.26 -1.02
N LEU A 182 -0.94 -17.00 -1.08
CA LEU A 182 -0.29 -16.40 -2.26
C LEU A 182 1.24 -16.44 -2.16
N HIS A 183 1.90 -16.40 -3.30
CA HIS A 183 3.30 -16.01 -3.35
C HIS A 183 3.46 -14.53 -2.99
N SER A 184 4.66 -14.14 -2.50
CA SER A 184 4.98 -12.76 -2.15
C SER A 184 6.27 -12.30 -2.81
N LEU A 185 6.29 -11.02 -3.22
CA LEU A 185 7.43 -10.32 -3.77
C LEU A 185 7.59 -8.98 -3.05
N GLY A 186 8.70 -8.85 -2.32
CA GLY A 186 9.03 -7.61 -1.62
C GLY A 186 9.77 -6.63 -2.51
N VAL A 187 9.33 -5.37 -2.61
CA VAL A 187 10.06 -4.32 -3.33
C VAL A 187 10.94 -3.53 -2.39
N LEU A 188 12.19 -3.27 -2.79
CA LEU A 188 13.23 -2.67 -1.95
C LEU A 188 13.40 -1.16 -2.17
N TYR A 189 12.67 -0.60 -3.13
CA TYR A 189 12.64 0.84 -3.40
C TYR A 189 11.57 1.59 -2.58
N GLY A 190 10.74 0.85 -1.81
CA GLY A 190 9.72 1.39 -0.94
C GLY A 190 10.22 1.79 0.46
N TYR A 191 9.35 1.68 1.47
CA TYR A 191 9.63 2.12 2.84
C TYR A 191 10.18 1.02 3.74
N GLY A 192 9.95 -0.26 3.40
CA GLY A 192 10.45 -1.41 4.15
C GLY A 192 11.91 -1.75 3.86
N SER A 193 12.60 -2.36 4.82
CA SER A 193 13.95 -2.87 4.60
C SER A 193 13.93 -4.31 4.06
N ARG A 194 15.04 -4.74 3.46
CA ARG A 194 15.22 -6.14 3.04
C ARG A 194 15.04 -7.11 4.22
N GLU A 195 15.58 -6.74 5.39
CA GLU A 195 15.47 -7.54 6.60
C GLU A 195 14.02 -7.68 7.06
N GLU A 196 13.25 -6.59 7.02
CA GLU A 196 11.81 -6.60 7.32
C GLU A 196 11.07 -7.58 6.41
N LEU A 197 11.26 -7.42 5.10
CA LEU A 197 10.55 -8.21 4.08
C LEU A 197 10.91 -9.71 4.15
N VAL A 198 12.19 -10.03 4.25
CA VAL A 198 12.65 -11.42 4.35
C VAL A 198 12.19 -12.07 5.66
N SER A 199 12.26 -11.36 6.78
CA SER A 199 11.77 -11.86 8.08
C SER A 199 10.26 -12.07 8.09
N ALA A 200 9.52 -11.31 7.29
CA ALA A 200 8.07 -11.46 7.10
C ALA A 200 7.70 -12.55 6.08
N GLY A 201 8.66 -13.23 5.47
CA GLY A 201 8.44 -14.34 4.57
C GLY A 201 8.38 -13.99 3.08
N ALA A 202 8.99 -12.87 2.65
CA ALA A 202 9.12 -12.55 1.23
C ALA A 202 9.80 -13.72 0.48
N ALA A 203 9.08 -14.33 -0.47
CA ALA A 203 9.61 -15.42 -1.28
C ALA A 203 10.65 -14.93 -2.31
N MET A 204 10.50 -13.67 -2.74
CA MET A 204 11.33 -12.99 -3.72
C MET A 204 11.49 -11.53 -3.36
N THR A 205 12.53 -10.87 -3.87
CA THR A 205 12.71 -9.41 -3.75
C THR A 205 13.09 -8.78 -5.08
N ALA A 206 12.67 -7.54 -5.31
CA ALA A 206 12.98 -6.72 -6.48
C ALA A 206 13.55 -5.36 -6.05
N GLU A 207 14.62 -4.90 -6.70
CA GLU A 207 15.25 -3.61 -6.42
C GLU A 207 14.64 -2.47 -7.25
N THR A 208 14.06 -2.82 -8.40
CA THR A 208 13.45 -1.88 -9.34
C THR A 208 12.13 -2.42 -9.88
N PRO A 209 11.24 -1.57 -10.43
CA PRO A 209 10.06 -2.04 -11.15
C PRO A 209 10.38 -2.98 -12.32
N GLY A 210 11.51 -2.78 -13.01
CA GLY A 210 11.94 -3.67 -14.09
C GLY A 210 12.26 -5.10 -13.62
N ASP A 211 12.77 -5.26 -12.40
CA ASP A 211 13.03 -6.59 -11.83
C ASP A 211 11.73 -7.35 -11.59
N ILE A 212 10.65 -6.64 -11.24
CA ILE A 212 9.32 -7.24 -11.04
C ILE A 212 8.85 -7.90 -12.36
N CYS A 213 8.97 -7.18 -13.49
CA CYS A 213 8.66 -7.75 -14.81
C CYS A 213 9.46 -9.02 -15.08
N SER A 214 10.77 -9.00 -14.82
CA SER A 214 11.65 -10.15 -15.06
C SER A 214 11.32 -11.37 -14.19
N ILE A 215 10.71 -11.15 -13.01
CA ILE A 215 10.30 -12.21 -12.10
C ILE A 215 8.92 -12.78 -12.49
N ILE A 216 8.01 -11.93 -13.00
CA ILE A 216 6.62 -12.30 -13.29
C ILE A 216 6.46 -12.89 -14.69
N LEU A 217 7.09 -12.29 -15.68
CA LEU A 217 7.00 -12.68 -17.09
C LEU A 217 7.94 -13.81 -17.44
#